data_fdc3801188bf375c9d0c53a98210f1d9
#
_entry.id   fdc3801188bf375c9d0c53a98210f1d9
#
_cell.length_a   1.000
_cell.length_b   1.000
_cell.length_c   1.000
_cell.angle_alpha   90.00
_cell.angle_beta   90.00
_cell.angle_gamma   90.00
#
_symmetry.space_group_name_H-M   'P 1'
#
loop_
_entity.id
_entity.type
_entity.pdbx_description
1 polymer ?
#
loop_
_entity_poly.entity_id
_entity_poly.type
_entity_poly.pdbx_seq_one_letter_code
_entity_poly.pdbx_strand_id
1 'polypeptide(L)'
;MKLFLASCGGIALCILILLTGPDPLEASLPASKVVVSVGNIERKTTPSTVTTFGTLHPRQILQLTTQVPGKVTWVSDSLVAGGRVANADELLRIDERDYAMAIAMAEASYEQAQANIELERGRSDVARLEWSSWQQSSGKQRDASPLALREPQQAAAKAALKVIQSEIDRANLDLQRTTIKAPWPATVVEVNVIEGQVLSTGEVAATLFPLDHAVVEVHVPITTLHKIDAGVARIELRPVNDETGPPTTGTLEGIVRNLTDNTRLASVRVAIENPLKQVGWAFGMHLQVRIDTLQQRKTAIIPTAMIVGGNLVWVYRDGKARRHQIHPIDSAGDWVIVEDNFASGDELITERPIGLFDGVQVVIASGA
;
A
#
# COMPACT_ATOMS: atom_id res chain seq x y z
N MET A 1 -24.28 -47.05 96.03
CA MET A 1 -23.43 -47.96 95.30
C MET A 1 -24.15 -48.64 94.11
N LYS A 2 -25.49 -48.65 94.00
CA LYS A 2 -26.27 -49.28 92.93
C LYS A 2 -26.50 -48.31 91.71
N LEU A 3 -26.46 -46.98 91.84
CA LEU A 3 -26.64 -46.02 90.74
C LEU A 3 -25.37 -45.82 89.90
N PHE A 4 -24.20 -46.06 90.41
CA PHE A 4 -22.95 -45.92 89.65
C PHE A 4 -22.64 -47.06 88.75
N LEU A 5 -23.14 -48.29 88.99
CA LEU A 5 -22.99 -49.46 88.10
C LEU A 5 -23.91 -49.36 86.90
N ALA A 6 -25.06 -48.71 86.97
CA ALA A 6 -25.98 -48.57 85.83
C ALA A 6 -25.49 -47.54 84.79
N SER A 7 -24.80 -46.51 85.26
CA SER A 7 -24.20 -45.49 84.40
C SER A 7 -23.03 -46.02 83.57
N CYS A 8 -22.15 -46.86 84.14
CA CYS A 8 -21.00 -47.44 83.44
C CYS A 8 -21.46 -48.48 82.41
N GLY A 9 -22.57 -49.23 82.67
CA GLY A 9 -23.12 -50.19 81.70
C GLY A 9 -23.72 -49.50 80.45
N GLY A 10 -24.37 -48.34 80.66
CA GLY A 10 -24.94 -47.55 79.51
C GLY A 10 -23.85 -46.94 78.57
N ILE A 11 -22.79 -46.45 79.22
CA ILE A 11 -21.66 -45.87 78.40
C ILE A 11 -20.91 -46.99 77.62
N ALA A 12 -20.69 -48.16 78.23
CA ALA A 12 -20.05 -49.27 77.64
C ALA A 12 -20.91 -49.84 76.45
N LEU A 13 -22.26 -49.86 76.58
CA LEU A 13 -23.16 -50.28 75.50
C LEU A 13 -23.22 -49.27 74.33
N CYS A 14 -23.17 -47.96 74.65
CA CYS A 14 -23.08 -46.91 73.61
C CYS A 14 -21.75 -46.94 72.85
N ILE A 15 -20.63 -47.22 73.56
CA ILE A 15 -19.32 -47.38 72.88
C ILE A 15 -19.28 -48.63 72.05
N LEU A 16 -19.92 -49.75 72.48
CA LEU A 16 -20.00 -50.97 71.71
C LEU A 16 -20.86 -50.82 70.45
N ILE A 17 -21.97 -50.05 70.51
CA ILE A 17 -22.81 -49.72 69.32
C ILE A 17 -22.09 -48.81 68.35
N LEU A 18 -21.24 -47.88 68.86
CA LEU A 18 -20.42 -47.02 68.02
C LEU A 18 -19.26 -47.79 67.33
N LEU A 19 -18.75 -48.84 67.93
CA LEU A 19 -17.67 -49.68 67.41
C LEU A 19 -18.15 -50.83 66.49
N THR A 20 -19.41 -51.18 66.59
CA THR A 20 -20.03 -52.27 65.78
C THR A 20 -21.10 -51.76 64.79
N GLY A 21 -21.20 -50.43 64.64
CA GLY A 21 -22.07 -49.85 63.61
C GLY A 21 -21.65 -50.37 62.22
N PRO A 22 -22.61 -50.81 61.38
CA PRO A 22 -22.27 -51.22 60.04
C PRO A 22 -21.59 -50.03 59.36
N ASP A 23 -20.46 -50.29 58.69
CA ASP A 23 -19.80 -49.33 57.82
C ASP A 23 -20.85 -48.65 56.93
N PRO A 24 -20.85 -47.34 56.81
CA PRO A 24 -21.73 -46.69 55.88
C PRO A 24 -21.48 -47.32 54.49
N LEU A 25 -22.49 -48.02 53.97
CA LEU A 25 -22.48 -48.46 52.59
C LEU A 25 -22.19 -47.24 51.76
N GLU A 26 -20.92 -47.09 51.32
CA GLU A 26 -20.59 -46.26 50.18
C GLU A 26 -21.37 -46.86 49.01
N ALA A 27 -22.60 -46.42 48.86
CA ALA A 27 -23.36 -46.64 47.63
C ALA A 27 -22.59 -45.83 46.54
N SER A 28 -21.56 -46.45 46.00
CA SER A 28 -21.05 -46.03 44.70
C SER A 28 -22.19 -46.22 43.71
N LEU A 29 -23.01 -45.19 43.56
CA LEU A 29 -23.91 -45.10 42.43
C LEU A 29 -23.07 -45.40 41.20
N PRO A 30 -23.43 -46.39 40.35
CA PRO A 30 -22.69 -46.64 39.15
C PRO A 30 -22.67 -45.33 38.37
N ALA A 31 -21.47 -44.79 38.15
CA ALA A 31 -21.31 -43.55 37.40
C ALA A 31 -22.01 -43.72 36.08
N SER A 32 -23.18 -43.11 35.96
CA SER A 32 -23.98 -43.18 34.73
C SER A 32 -23.08 -42.58 33.63
N LYS A 33 -22.54 -43.46 32.79
CA LYS A 33 -21.69 -43.03 31.68
C LYS A 33 -22.60 -42.28 30.72
N VAL A 34 -22.32 -41.03 30.53
CA VAL A 34 -23.03 -40.17 29.59
C VAL A 34 -22.63 -40.59 28.17
N VAL A 35 -23.61 -40.91 27.33
CA VAL A 35 -23.37 -41.27 25.94
C VAL A 35 -23.25 -39.97 25.13
N VAL A 36 -22.20 -39.82 24.33
CA VAL A 36 -21.94 -38.65 23.50
C VAL A 36 -21.67 -39.05 22.06
N SER A 37 -22.09 -38.22 21.13
CA SER A 37 -21.69 -38.32 19.73
C SER A 37 -20.42 -37.46 19.54
N VAL A 38 -19.45 -38.01 18.83
CA VAL A 38 -18.15 -37.31 18.57
C VAL A 38 -17.95 -37.13 17.08
N GLY A 39 -17.25 -36.07 16.71
CA GLY A 39 -16.84 -35.76 15.35
C GLY A 39 -15.34 -35.41 15.29
N ASN A 40 -14.75 -35.72 14.17
CA ASN A 40 -13.35 -35.38 13.94
C ASN A 40 -13.14 -33.87 13.84
N ILE A 41 -12.05 -33.38 14.42
CA ILE A 41 -11.61 -31.98 14.27
C ILE A 41 -10.90 -31.86 12.93
N GLU A 42 -11.48 -31.07 12.01
CA GLU A 42 -10.83 -30.80 10.72
C GLU A 42 -9.67 -29.82 10.94
N ARG A 43 -8.44 -30.31 10.80
CA ARG A 43 -7.21 -29.54 10.96
C ARG A 43 -6.71 -29.05 9.62
N LYS A 44 -6.40 -27.78 9.53
CA LYS A 44 -5.91 -27.14 8.32
C LYS A 44 -4.74 -26.22 8.64
N THR A 45 -3.87 -26.03 7.67
CA THR A 45 -2.83 -25.03 7.75
C THR A 45 -3.24 -23.83 6.90
N THR A 46 -3.39 -22.67 7.52
CA THR A 46 -3.79 -21.42 6.84
C THR A 46 -2.70 -20.37 6.97
N PRO A 47 -2.58 -19.44 6.01
CA PRO A 47 -1.67 -18.33 6.17
C PRO A 47 -2.08 -17.47 7.38
N SER A 48 -1.09 -16.88 8.04
CA SER A 48 -1.36 -15.91 9.11
C SER A 48 -1.85 -14.62 8.47
N THR A 49 -3.04 -14.18 8.85
CA THR A 49 -3.68 -12.98 8.29
C THR A 49 -3.53 -11.79 9.22
N VAL A 50 -3.27 -10.63 8.66
CA VAL A 50 -3.27 -9.33 9.33
C VAL A 50 -4.40 -8.51 8.73
N THR A 51 -5.41 -8.16 9.53
CA THR A 51 -6.49 -7.27 9.11
C THR A 51 -6.25 -5.88 9.71
N THR A 52 -6.29 -4.87 8.87
CA THR A 52 -6.09 -3.46 9.24
C THR A 52 -6.96 -2.57 8.37
N PHE A 53 -6.93 -1.27 8.64
CA PHE A 53 -7.68 -0.28 7.88
C PHE A 53 -6.73 0.78 7.35
N GLY A 54 -7.04 1.33 6.20
CA GLY A 54 -6.26 2.39 5.59
C GLY A 54 -7.12 3.29 4.73
N THR A 55 -6.56 4.42 4.33
CA THR A 55 -7.21 5.39 3.45
C THR A 55 -6.62 5.30 2.06
N LEU A 56 -7.48 5.36 1.05
CA LEU A 56 -7.09 5.37 -0.36
C LEU A 56 -6.57 6.76 -0.73
N HIS A 57 -5.31 6.84 -1.12
CA HIS A 57 -4.67 8.07 -1.59
C HIS A 57 -4.24 7.93 -3.05
N PRO A 58 -4.20 9.03 -3.81
CA PRO A 58 -3.53 9.00 -5.09
C PRO A 58 -2.05 8.70 -4.87
N ARG A 59 -1.43 7.95 -5.79
CA ARG A 59 0.00 7.62 -5.67
C ARG A 59 0.88 8.85 -5.67
N GLN A 60 0.45 9.88 -6.39
CA GLN A 60 1.12 11.18 -6.48
C GLN A 60 0.08 12.28 -6.73
N ILE A 61 0.41 13.49 -6.30
CA ILE A 61 -0.40 14.68 -6.54
C ILE A 61 0.42 15.58 -7.44
N LEU A 62 -0.12 15.94 -8.60
CA LEU A 62 0.51 16.90 -9.48
C LEU A 62 -0.16 18.28 -9.32
N GLN A 63 0.60 19.23 -8.85
CA GLN A 63 0.27 20.65 -8.99
C GLN A 63 0.78 21.12 -10.35
N LEU A 64 -0.13 21.33 -11.27
CA LEU A 64 0.17 21.79 -12.61
C LEU A 64 0.52 23.28 -12.55
N THR A 65 1.80 23.60 -12.68
CA THR A 65 2.30 24.96 -12.59
C THR A 65 2.71 25.49 -13.97
N THR A 66 2.56 26.80 -14.16
CA THR A 66 3.04 27.50 -15.34
C THR A 66 4.56 27.65 -15.28
N GLN A 67 5.25 27.39 -16.40
CA GLN A 67 6.70 27.55 -16.51
C GLN A 67 7.11 28.89 -17.11
N VAL A 68 6.17 29.52 -17.81
CA VAL A 68 6.32 30.83 -18.44
C VAL A 68 5.15 31.74 -18.08
N PRO A 69 5.37 33.05 -17.92
CA PRO A 69 4.30 34.00 -17.61
C PRO A 69 3.48 34.35 -18.86
N GLY A 70 2.25 34.81 -18.68
CA GLY A 70 1.46 35.37 -19.76
C GLY A 70 -0.04 35.24 -19.53
N LYS A 71 -0.82 35.79 -20.48
CA LYS A 71 -2.26 35.75 -20.45
C LYS A 71 -2.77 34.39 -20.96
N VAL A 72 -3.68 33.79 -20.23
CA VAL A 72 -4.38 32.58 -20.67
C VAL A 72 -5.34 32.91 -21.82
N THR A 73 -5.15 32.28 -22.95
CA THR A 73 -5.97 32.49 -24.16
C THR A 73 -7.02 31.40 -24.35
N TRP A 74 -6.81 30.24 -23.74
CA TRP A 74 -7.71 29.12 -23.84
C TRP A 74 -7.53 28.15 -22.66
N VAL A 75 -8.66 27.59 -22.19
CA VAL A 75 -8.70 26.55 -21.17
C VAL A 75 -9.59 25.42 -21.71
N SER A 76 -9.15 24.18 -21.54
CA SER A 76 -9.88 23.00 -22.00
C SER A 76 -11.20 22.82 -21.22
N ASP A 77 -12.26 22.43 -21.91
CA ASP A 77 -13.55 22.08 -21.29
C ASP A 77 -13.43 20.89 -20.32
N SER A 78 -12.43 20.02 -20.51
CA SER A 78 -12.14 18.91 -19.61
C SER A 78 -11.39 19.34 -18.33
N LEU A 79 -10.84 20.56 -18.29
CA LEU A 79 -10.15 21.11 -17.13
C LEU A 79 -11.16 21.75 -16.17
N VAL A 80 -12.02 20.90 -15.60
CA VAL A 80 -13.02 21.27 -14.59
C VAL A 80 -12.92 20.28 -13.42
N ALA A 81 -13.26 20.71 -12.23
CA ALA A 81 -13.24 19.82 -11.06
C ALA A 81 -14.09 18.55 -11.32
N GLY A 82 -13.49 17.36 -11.13
CA GLY A 82 -14.08 16.08 -11.48
C GLY A 82 -13.92 15.66 -12.94
N GLY A 83 -13.38 16.51 -13.81
CA GLY A 83 -13.07 16.20 -15.21
C GLY A 83 -11.99 15.12 -15.33
N ARG A 84 -11.94 14.46 -16.49
CA ARG A 84 -10.91 13.47 -16.81
C ARG A 84 -10.14 13.91 -18.03
N VAL A 85 -8.83 13.77 -17.97
CA VAL A 85 -7.91 14.13 -19.06
C VAL A 85 -7.05 12.93 -19.43
N ALA A 86 -6.77 12.78 -20.72
CA ALA A 86 -5.88 11.73 -21.21
C ALA A 86 -4.42 12.22 -21.24
N ASN A 87 -3.50 11.28 -21.47
CA ASN A 87 -2.10 11.62 -21.67
C ASN A 87 -1.91 12.56 -22.87
N ALA A 88 -1.12 13.59 -22.70
CA ALA A 88 -0.81 14.64 -23.70
C ALA A 88 -2.00 15.53 -24.13
N ASP A 89 -3.16 15.42 -23.48
CA ASP A 89 -4.26 16.37 -23.69
C ASP A 89 -3.79 17.81 -23.36
N GLU A 90 -4.13 18.73 -24.25
CA GLU A 90 -3.89 20.15 -23.97
C GLU A 90 -4.90 20.66 -22.93
N LEU A 91 -4.38 21.26 -21.87
CA LEU A 91 -5.18 21.72 -20.74
C LEU A 91 -5.44 23.23 -20.75
N LEU A 92 -4.38 23.99 -21.07
CA LEU A 92 -4.48 25.44 -21.21
C LEU A 92 -3.40 25.98 -22.15
N ARG A 93 -3.66 27.14 -22.74
CA ARG A 93 -2.69 27.90 -23.57
C ARG A 93 -2.46 29.31 -23.00
N ILE A 94 -1.21 29.69 -22.98
CA ILE A 94 -0.75 31.04 -22.72
C ILE A 94 -0.54 31.74 -24.05
N ASP A 95 -0.70 33.06 -24.11
CA ASP A 95 -0.48 33.86 -25.30
C ASP A 95 0.95 33.66 -25.84
N GLU A 96 1.05 33.13 -27.05
CA GLU A 96 2.32 32.72 -27.66
C GLU A 96 3.00 33.85 -28.45
N ARG A 97 2.31 34.97 -28.68
CA ARG A 97 2.77 36.03 -29.60
C ARG A 97 4.12 36.61 -29.22
N ASP A 98 4.32 36.89 -27.93
CA ASP A 98 5.58 37.43 -27.45
C ASP A 98 6.74 36.43 -27.59
N TYR A 99 6.45 35.14 -27.39
CA TYR A 99 7.42 34.05 -27.54
C TYR A 99 7.78 33.83 -29.02
N ALA A 100 6.79 33.90 -29.92
CA ALA A 100 7.03 33.81 -31.36
C ALA A 100 7.90 35.01 -31.87
N MET A 101 7.66 36.23 -31.36
CA MET A 101 8.52 37.37 -31.67
C MET A 101 9.93 37.18 -31.14
N ALA A 102 10.12 36.60 -29.94
CA ALA A 102 11.45 36.32 -29.41
C ALA A 102 12.23 35.34 -30.29
N ILE A 103 11.57 34.32 -30.85
CA ILE A 103 12.18 33.39 -31.82
C ILE A 103 12.60 34.16 -33.07
N ALA A 104 11.72 34.97 -33.67
CA ALA A 104 12.03 35.70 -34.88
C ALA A 104 13.21 36.68 -34.69
N MET A 105 13.33 37.33 -33.51
CA MET A 105 14.49 38.18 -33.17
C MET A 105 15.78 37.37 -33.04
N ALA A 106 15.73 36.19 -32.41
CA ALA A 106 16.89 35.31 -32.27
C ALA A 106 17.34 34.76 -33.65
N GLU A 107 16.38 34.39 -34.52
CA GLU A 107 16.66 33.96 -35.91
C GLU A 107 17.33 35.06 -36.74
N ALA A 108 16.86 36.32 -36.66
CA ALA A 108 17.50 37.45 -37.31
C ALA A 108 18.94 37.66 -36.83
N SER A 109 19.16 37.50 -35.50
CA SER A 109 20.51 37.58 -34.91
C SER A 109 21.41 36.43 -35.41
N TYR A 110 20.84 35.23 -35.61
CA TYR A 110 21.57 34.12 -36.17
C TYR A 110 22.03 34.36 -37.60
N GLU A 111 21.16 34.88 -38.47
CA GLU A 111 21.51 35.26 -39.85
C GLU A 111 22.63 36.28 -39.86
N GLN A 112 22.60 37.30 -38.98
CA GLN A 112 23.66 38.30 -38.86
C GLN A 112 24.98 37.66 -38.40
N ALA A 113 24.96 36.75 -37.44
CA ALA A 113 26.16 36.06 -36.97
C ALA A 113 26.73 35.13 -38.05
N GLN A 114 25.88 34.48 -38.83
CA GLN A 114 26.27 33.66 -39.97
C GLN A 114 26.96 34.49 -41.03
N ALA A 115 26.42 35.64 -41.39
CA ALA A 115 27.06 36.58 -42.32
C ALA A 115 28.45 37.05 -41.81
N ASN A 116 28.59 37.27 -40.52
CA ASN A 116 29.88 37.62 -39.89
C ASN A 116 30.92 36.48 -40.01
N ILE A 117 30.52 35.25 -39.83
CA ILE A 117 31.39 34.06 -40.07
C ILE A 117 31.91 34.04 -41.48
N GLU A 118 31.04 34.23 -42.50
CA GLU A 118 31.44 34.25 -43.88
C GLU A 118 32.39 35.43 -44.19
N LEU A 119 32.14 36.57 -43.57
CA LEU A 119 33.06 37.76 -43.69
C LEU A 119 34.45 37.43 -43.10
N GLU A 120 34.51 36.85 -41.91
CA GLU A 120 35.80 36.48 -41.29
C GLU A 120 36.52 35.35 -42.03
N ARG A 121 35.75 34.42 -42.63
CA ARG A 121 36.27 33.38 -43.51
C ARG A 121 36.93 34.01 -44.77
N GLY A 122 36.24 34.93 -45.44
CA GLY A 122 36.78 35.64 -46.58
C GLY A 122 38.08 36.44 -46.26
N ARG A 123 38.06 37.12 -45.10
CA ARG A 123 39.27 37.85 -44.61
C ARG A 123 40.45 36.91 -44.30
N SER A 124 40.19 35.71 -43.75
CA SER A 124 41.21 34.70 -43.50
C SER A 124 41.77 34.14 -44.80
N ASP A 125 40.93 33.92 -45.81
CA ASP A 125 41.37 33.42 -47.15
C ASP A 125 42.29 34.47 -47.85
N VAL A 126 41.96 35.77 -47.78
CA VAL A 126 42.82 36.83 -48.27
C VAL A 126 44.15 36.83 -47.48
N ALA A 127 44.13 36.76 -46.16
CA ALA A 127 45.35 36.70 -45.34
C ALA A 127 46.24 35.50 -45.68
N ARG A 128 45.68 34.36 -46.04
CA ARG A 128 46.42 33.16 -46.49
C ARG A 128 47.07 33.40 -47.83
N LEU A 129 46.37 34.04 -48.76
CA LEU A 129 46.90 34.37 -50.09
C LEU A 129 48.06 35.39 -49.97
N GLU A 130 47.88 36.44 -49.19
CA GLU A 130 48.93 37.43 -48.91
C GLU A 130 50.17 36.76 -48.29
N TRP A 131 49.99 35.91 -47.30
CA TRP A 131 51.10 35.20 -46.67
C TRP A 131 51.81 34.27 -47.69
N SER A 132 51.13 33.53 -48.56
CA SER A 132 51.72 32.68 -49.57
C SER A 132 52.52 33.49 -50.60
N SER A 133 52.03 34.68 -51.02
CA SER A 133 52.71 35.59 -51.92
C SER A 133 54.00 36.15 -51.30
N TRP A 134 53.95 36.50 -50.01
CA TRP A 134 55.11 36.95 -49.27
C TRP A 134 56.20 35.86 -49.14
N GLN A 135 55.83 34.61 -48.86
CA GLN A 135 56.77 33.49 -48.83
C GLN A 135 57.47 33.29 -50.16
N GLN A 136 56.74 33.36 -51.30
CA GLN A 136 57.29 33.22 -52.63
C GLN A 136 58.27 34.34 -52.94
N SER A 137 57.97 35.60 -52.58
CA SER A 137 58.80 36.76 -52.85
C SER A 137 60.04 36.89 -51.93
N SER A 138 59.92 36.45 -50.66
CA SER A 138 61.00 36.57 -49.67
C SER A 138 62.00 35.39 -49.66
N GLY A 139 61.67 34.27 -50.30
CA GLY A 139 62.45 33.03 -50.25
C GLY A 139 62.56 32.37 -48.87
N LYS A 140 61.78 32.85 -47.91
CA LYS A 140 61.82 32.35 -46.52
C LYS A 140 60.60 31.46 -46.27
N GLN A 141 60.85 30.23 -46.00
CA GLN A 141 59.81 29.26 -45.53
C GLN A 141 59.65 29.48 -44.01
N ARG A 142 58.54 30.13 -43.62
CA ARG A 142 58.12 30.31 -42.26
C ARG A 142 56.67 29.92 -42.12
N ASP A 143 56.29 29.23 -41.05
CA ASP A 143 54.88 28.98 -40.76
C ASP A 143 54.16 30.29 -40.38
N ALA A 144 52.96 30.49 -40.90
CA ALA A 144 52.14 31.63 -40.53
C ALA A 144 51.68 31.47 -39.08
N SER A 145 51.72 32.54 -38.32
CA SER A 145 51.13 32.49 -37.00
C SER A 145 49.58 32.37 -37.11
N PRO A 146 48.94 31.69 -36.16
CA PRO A 146 47.47 31.61 -36.15
C PRO A 146 46.80 33.00 -36.18
N LEU A 147 47.41 33.99 -35.56
CA LEU A 147 46.93 35.37 -35.55
C LEU A 147 47.01 36.02 -36.97
N ALA A 148 48.08 35.76 -37.70
CA ALA A 148 48.24 36.26 -39.07
C ALA A 148 47.18 35.65 -40.01
N LEU A 149 46.80 34.39 -39.80
CA LEU A 149 45.76 33.71 -40.54
C LEU A 149 44.33 33.98 -40.03
N ARG A 150 44.18 34.85 -39.05
CA ARG A 150 42.90 35.25 -38.41
C ARG A 150 42.13 34.06 -37.80
N GLU A 151 42.82 32.99 -37.39
CA GLU A 151 42.21 31.83 -36.77
C GLU A 151 41.44 32.11 -35.47
N PRO A 152 41.98 32.94 -34.54
CA PRO A 152 41.24 33.31 -33.32
C PRO A 152 39.97 34.12 -33.63
N GLN A 153 39.96 34.97 -34.67
CA GLN A 153 38.79 35.75 -35.09
C GLN A 153 37.70 34.84 -35.65
N GLN A 154 38.08 33.85 -36.47
CA GLN A 154 37.16 32.86 -36.97
C GLN A 154 36.59 32.01 -35.82
N ALA A 155 37.41 31.59 -34.87
CA ALA A 155 36.98 30.87 -33.69
C ALA A 155 36.00 31.69 -32.85
N ALA A 156 36.25 32.97 -32.66
CA ALA A 156 35.35 33.89 -31.94
C ALA A 156 34.01 34.07 -32.68
N ALA A 157 34.01 34.24 -34.01
CA ALA A 157 32.77 34.33 -34.80
C ALA A 157 31.95 33.05 -34.72
N LYS A 158 32.58 31.85 -34.79
CA LYS A 158 31.91 30.56 -34.61
C LYS A 158 31.36 30.41 -33.21
N ALA A 159 32.07 30.83 -32.17
CA ALA A 159 31.60 30.80 -30.80
C ALA A 159 30.36 31.71 -30.61
N ALA A 160 30.37 32.93 -31.20
CA ALA A 160 29.22 33.84 -31.19
C ALA A 160 27.98 33.22 -31.85
N LEU A 161 28.11 32.54 -33.01
CA LEU A 161 27.01 31.84 -33.64
C LEU A 161 26.42 30.76 -32.73
N LYS A 162 27.26 30.00 -32.04
CA LYS A 162 26.81 28.94 -31.12
C LYS A 162 26.01 29.50 -29.95
N VAL A 163 26.38 30.69 -29.43
CA VAL A 163 25.60 31.36 -28.38
C VAL A 163 24.21 31.70 -28.87
N ILE A 164 24.09 32.29 -30.07
CA ILE A 164 22.82 32.69 -30.64
C ILE A 164 21.95 31.46 -30.98
N GLN A 165 22.56 30.36 -31.42
CA GLN A 165 21.85 29.10 -31.60
C GLN A 165 21.20 28.62 -30.28
N SER A 166 21.93 28.74 -29.17
CA SER A 166 21.38 28.39 -27.85
C SER A 166 20.26 29.36 -27.41
N GLU A 167 20.28 30.62 -27.88
CA GLU A 167 19.16 31.56 -27.63
C GLU A 167 17.92 31.17 -28.42
N ILE A 168 18.05 30.72 -29.68
CA ILE A 168 16.91 30.16 -30.45
C ILE A 168 16.34 28.92 -29.77
N ASP A 169 17.19 28.00 -29.33
CA ASP A 169 16.75 26.76 -28.66
C ASP A 169 15.97 27.10 -27.37
N ARG A 170 16.42 28.09 -26.60
CA ARG A 170 15.73 28.59 -25.41
C ARG A 170 14.39 29.24 -25.75
N ALA A 171 14.33 30.10 -26.75
CA ALA A 171 13.08 30.75 -27.16
C ALA A 171 12.05 29.74 -27.66
N ASN A 172 12.48 28.70 -28.39
CA ASN A 172 11.63 27.59 -28.81
C ASN A 172 11.09 26.78 -27.62
N LEU A 173 11.94 26.52 -26.59
CA LEU A 173 11.52 25.84 -25.38
C LEU A 173 10.47 26.67 -24.60
N ASP A 174 10.66 27.98 -24.52
CA ASP A 174 9.71 28.86 -23.85
C ASP A 174 8.37 28.93 -24.61
N LEU A 175 8.40 28.93 -25.95
CA LEU A 175 7.18 28.79 -26.76
C LEU A 175 6.48 27.45 -26.52
N GLN A 176 7.20 26.34 -26.45
CA GLN A 176 6.59 25.03 -26.13
C GLN A 176 5.91 25.03 -24.78
N ARG A 177 6.45 25.78 -23.80
CA ARG A 177 5.92 25.90 -22.44
C ARG A 177 4.65 26.75 -22.35
N THR A 178 4.28 27.48 -23.41
CA THR A 178 3.00 28.18 -23.47
C THR A 178 1.81 27.25 -23.57
N THR A 179 2.00 26.05 -24.10
CA THR A 179 0.97 25.00 -24.18
C THR A 179 1.20 23.99 -23.07
N ILE A 180 0.29 23.95 -22.10
CA ILE A 180 0.41 23.05 -20.95
C ILE A 180 -0.44 21.82 -21.19
N LYS A 181 0.17 20.63 -21.08
CA LYS A 181 -0.42 19.33 -21.37
C LYS A 181 -0.43 18.42 -20.15
N ALA A 182 -1.39 17.49 -20.13
CA ALA A 182 -1.45 16.45 -19.11
C ALA A 182 -0.30 15.44 -19.32
N PRO A 183 0.53 15.15 -18.31
CA PRO A 183 1.66 14.22 -18.45
C PRO A 183 1.24 12.74 -18.42
N TRP A 184 0.04 12.44 -17.93
CA TRP A 184 -0.58 11.11 -17.84
C TRP A 184 -2.10 11.23 -17.73
N PRO A 185 -2.86 10.12 -17.87
CA PRO A 185 -4.30 10.11 -17.64
C PRO A 185 -4.62 10.48 -16.18
N ALA A 186 -5.41 11.53 -15.99
CA ALA A 186 -5.68 12.09 -14.67
C ALA A 186 -7.14 12.49 -14.47
N THR A 187 -7.55 12.60 -13.21
CA THR A 187 -8.75 13.36 -12.82
C THR A 187 -8.34 14.72 -12.28
N VAL A 188 -9.09 15.72 -12.64
CA VAL A 188 -8.89 17.10 -12.17
C VAL A 188 -9.55 17.24 -10.81
N VAL A 189 -8.80 17.69 -9.81
CA VAL A 189 -9.32 17.89 -8.45
C VAL A 189 -9.73 19.32 -8.25
N GLU A 190 -8.86 20.24 -8.64
CA GLU A 190 -9.03 21.67 -8.44
C GLU A 190 -8.50 22.43 -9.65
N VAL A 191 -9.18 23.51 -10.00
CA VAL A 191 -8.79 24.41 -11.09
C VAL A 191 -8.73 25.83 -10.55
N ASN A 192 -7.56 26.47 -10.71
CA ASN A 192 -7.28 27.82 -10.20
C ASN A 192 -7.02 28.81 -11.33
N VAL A 193 -7.44 28.50 -12.55
CA VAL A 193 -7.20 29.33 -13.75
C VAL A 193 -8.50 29.51 -14.53
N ILE A 194 -8.64 30.69 -15.09
CA ILE A 194 -9.72 31.04 -16.03
C ILE A 194 -9.14 31.69 -17.28
N GLU A 195 -9.86 31.57 -18.40
CA GLU A 195 -9.51 32.26 -19.64
C GLU A 195 -9.48 33.76 -19.42
N GLY A 196 -8.46 34.43 -19.96
CA GLY A 196 -8.23 35.86 -19.79
C GLY A 196 -7.40 36.28 -18.59
N GLN A 197 -7.13 35.36 -17.65
CA GLN A 197 -6.25 35.60 -16.49
C GLN A 197 -4.80 35.72 -16.94
N VAL A 198 -4.02 36.53 -16.23
CA VAL A 198 -2.55 36.61 -16.39
C VAL A 198 -1.90 35.77 -15.30
N LEU A 199 -1.08 34.82 -15.70
CA LEU A 199 -0.36 33.91 -14.79
C LEU A 199 1.11 34.29 -14.71
N SER A 200 1.67 34.12 -13.52
CA SER A 200 3.09 34.23 -13.25
C SER A 200 3.79 32.88 -13.32
N THR A 201 5.10 32.86 -13.53
CA THR A 201 5.88 31.61 -13.49
C THR A 201 5.78 30.96 -12.09
N GLY A 202 5.48 29.66 -12.06
CA GLY A 202 5.31 28.88 -10.82
C GLY A 202 3.90 28.93 -10.23
N GLU A 203 2.97 29.67 -10.82
CA GLU A 203 1.58 29.72 -10.37
C GLU A 203 0.86 28.38 -10.65
N VAL A 204 0.10 27.86 -9.68
CA VAL A 204 -0.62 26.58 -9.78
C VAL A 204 -1.90 26.81 -10.55
N ALA A 205 -1.99 26.24 -11.74
CA ALA A 205 -3.17 26.31 -12.60
C ALA A 205 -4.24 25.26 -12.24
N ALA A 206 -3.82 24.05 -11.90
CA ALA A 206 -4.72 22.95 -11.52
C ALA A 206 -4.01 21.91 -10.65
N THR A 207 -4.80 21.11 -9.93
CA THR A 207 -4.33 19.92 -9.21
C THR A 207 -4.89 18.67 -9.84
N LEU A 208 -4.02 17.72 -10.20
CA LEU A 208 -4.36 16.49 -10.90
C LEU A 208 -3.97 15.26 -10.07
N PHE A 209 -4.86 14.25 -10.05
CA PHE A 209 -4.60 12.93 -9.49
C PHE A 209 -4.55 11.87 -10.60
N PRO A 210 -3.60 10.91 -10.58
CA PRO A 210 -3.54 9.85 -11.57
C PRO A 210 -4.77 8.92 -11.47
N LEU A 211 -5.24 8.41 -12.61
CA LEU A 211 -6.38 7.49 -12.68
C LEU A 211 -5.98 6.03 -12.53
N ASP A 212 -4.76 5.69 -12.89
CA ASP A 212 -4.26 4.33 -13.06
C ASP A 212 -3.63 3.74 -11.79
N HIS A 213 -3.16 4.57 -10.87
CA HIS A 213 -2.44 4.13 -9.67
C HIS A 213 -2.89 4.85 -8.41
N ALA A 214 -3.17 4.07 -7.37
CA ALA A 214 -3.41 4.56 -6.02
C ALA A 214 -2.61 3.77 -4.99
N VAL A 215 -2.52 4.32 -3.81
CA VAL A 215 -1.87 3.70 -2.66
C VAL A 215 -2.81 3.75 -1.47
N VAL A 216 -2.95 2.61 -0.78
CA VAL A 216 -3.58 2.58 0.54
C VAL A 216 -2.48 2.58 1.58
N GLU A 217 -2.51 3.57 2.43
CA GLU A 217 -1.60 3.65 3.56
C GLU A 217 -2.29 3.04 4.78
N VAL A 218 -1.70 1.97 5.30
CA VAL A 218 -2.18 1.24 6.47
C VAL A 218 -1.17 1.32 7.59
N HIS A 219 -1.66 1.45 8.80
CA HIS A 219 -0.83 1.53 10.00
C HIS A 219 -0.92 0.21 10.76
N VAL A 220 0.20 -0.44 10.98
CA VAL A 220 0.28 -1.73 11.70
C VAL A 220 1.20 -1.63 12.91
N PRO A 221 0.86 -2.30 14.03
CA PRO A 221 1.75 -2.40 15.18
C PRO A 221 3.09 -3.04 14.79
N ILE A 222 4.18 -2.56 15.36
CA ILE A 222 5.52 -3.09 15.08
C ILE A 222 5.63 -4.58 15.42
N THR A 223 4.85 -5.05 16.41
CA THR A 223 4.76 -6.47 16.76
C THR A 223 4.17 -7.34 15.66
N THR A 224 3.39 -6.77 14.77
CA THR A 224 2.77 -7.45 13.62
C THR A 224 3.63 -7.34 12.37
N LEU A 225 4.51 -6.34 12.32
CA LEU A 225 5.34 -6.05 11.15
C LEU A 225 6.24 -7.22 10.76
N HIS A 226 6.78 -7.96 11.76
CA HIS A 226 7.64 -9.13 11.47
C HIS A 226 6.94 -10.21 10.65
N LYS A 227 5.60 -10.33 10.74
CA LYS A 227 4.82 -11.29 9.94
C LYS A 227 4.76 -10.85 8.48
N ILE A 228 4.65 -9.54 8.23
CA ILE A 228 4.64 -8.95 6.89
C ILE A 228 6.06 -8.99 6.30
N ASP A 229 7.08 -8.71 7.11
CA ASP A 229 8.49 -8.80 6.71
C ASP A 229 8.90 -10.23 6.29
N ALA A 230 8.29 -11.27 6.88
CA ALA A 230 8.50 -12.65 6.49
C ALA A 230 8.00 -12.99 5.07
N GLY A 231 7.25 -12.07 4.47
CA GLY A 231 6.70 -12.13 3.13
C GLY A 231 5.18 -12.11 3.12
N VAL A 232 4.65 -11.56 2.04
CA VAL A 232 3.20 -11.42 1.80
C VAL A 232 2.79 -12.38 0.69
N ALA A 233 1.77 -13.19 0.95
CA ALA A 233 1.21 -14.10 -0.03
C ALA A 233 0.12 -13.42 -0.88
N ARG A 234 -0.74 -12.62 -0.22
CA ARG A 234 -1.87 -11.95 -0.86
C ARG A 234 -2.31 -10.73 -0.05
N ILE A 235 -2.77 -9.70 -0.75
CA ILE A 235 -3.43 -8.54 -0.14
C ILE A 235 -4.79 -8.36 -0.80
N GLU A 236 -5.83 -8.32 0.03
CA GLU A 236 -7.21 -8.05 -0.36
C GLU A 236 -7.69 -6.76 0.27
N LEU A 237 -8.40 -5.95 -0.51
CA LEU A 237 -8.95 -4.68 -0.07
C LEU A 237 -10.46 -4.67 -0.31
N ARG A 238 -11.21 -4.14 0.65
CA ARG A 238 -12.66 -3.96 0.57
C ARG A 238 -13.05 -2.62 1.15
N PRO A 239 -14.07 -1.94 0.63
CA PRO A 239 -14.67 -0.78 1.30
C PRO A 239 -15.21 -1.18 2.68
N VAL A 240 -15.01 -0.35 3.69
CA VAL A 240 -15.52 -0.64 5.06
C VAL A 240 -17.04 -0.76 5.09
N ASN A 241 -17.74 -0.10 4.17
CA ASN A 241 -19.21 -0.08 4.11
C ASN A 241 -19.79 -1.13 3.14
N ASP A 242 -18.95 -1.94 2.49
CA ASP A 242 -19.39 -2.97 1.54
C ASP A 242 -18.58 -4.26 1.76
N GLU A 243 -19.02 -5.06 2.72
CA GLU A 243 -18.41 -6.35 3.04
C GLU A 243 -18.78 -7.44 2.03
N THR A 244 -19.82 -7.23 1.21
CA THR A 244 -20.37 -8.22 0.28
C THR A 244 -19.78 -8.14 -1.12
N GLY A 245 -19.20 -7.00 -1.48
CA GLY A 245 -18.53 -6.78 -2.77
C GLY A 245 -17.31 -7.66 -2.98
N PRO A 246 -16.92 -7.92 -4.24
CA PRO A 246 -15.71 -8.69 -4.54
C PRO A 246 -14.47 -7.94 -4.03
N PRO A 247 -13.51 -8.64 -3.39
CA PRO A 247 -12.28 -8.00 -2.94
C PRO A 247 -11.44 -7.56 -4.13
N THR A 248 -10.82 -6.40 -3.99
CA THR A 248 -9.79 -5.93 -4.93
C THR A 248 -8.42 -6.40 -4.43
N THR A 249 -7.57 -6.86 -5.33
CA THR A 249 -6.21 -7.25 -4.98
C THR A 249 -5.28 -6.05 -5.00
N GLY A 250 -4.39 -5.98 -4.00
CA GLY A 250 -3.31 -5.01 -3.94
C GLY A 250 -1.96 -5.68 -3.93
N THR A 251 -0.92 -4.90 -4.16
CA THR A 251 0.48 -5.32 -4.08
C THR A 251 1.21 -4.51 -3.01
N LEU A 252 2.11 -5.16 -2.26
CA LEU A 252 2.95 -4.47 -1.29
C LEU A 252 3.94 -3.57 -2.03
N GLU A 253 3.79 -2.25 -1.90
CA GLU A 253 4.72 -1.27 -2.48
C GLU A 253 5.95 -1.08 -1.58
N GLY A 254 5.73 -1.01 -0.28
CA GLY A 254 6.82 -0.82 0.67
C GLY A 254 6.35 -0.68 2.12
N ILE A 255 7.32 -0.74 3.00
CA ILE A 255 7.12 -0.57 4.44
C ILE A 255 7.94 0.64 4.89
N VAL A 256 7.25 1.67 5.38
CA VAL A 256 7.89 2.87 5.93
C VAL A 256 8.11 2.62 7.43
N ARG A 257 9.37 2.39 7.81
CA ARG A 257 9.77 2.11 9.19
C ARG A 257 10.06 3.37 10.01
N ASN A 258 9.39 4.46 9.67
CA ASN A 258 9.45 5.68 10.46
C ASN A 258 8.35 5.62 11.52
N LEU A 259 8.73 5.40 12.77
CA LEU A 259 7.79 5.39 13.89
C LEU A 259 7.47 6.84 14.24
N THR A 260 6.22 7.22 14.06
CA THR A 260 5.74 8.48 14.60
C THR A 260 5.77 8.39 16.12
N ASP A 261 6.41 9.35 16.78
CA ASP A 261 6.77 9.31 18.21
C ASP A 261 5.65 8.93 19.20
N ASN A 262 4.38 9.07 18.80
CA ASN A 262 3.24 8.84 19.67
C ASN A 262 2.51 7.50 19.47
N THR A 263 2.65 6.79 18.36
CA THR A 263 1.77 5.65 18.05
C THR A 263 2.46 4.30 17.97
N ARG A 264 3.79 4.24 17.81
CA ARG A 264 4.57 3.00 17.59
C ARG A 264 4.03 2.12 16.45
N LEU A 265 3.38 2.74 15.48
CA LEU A 265 2.85 2.07 14.30
C LEU A 265 3.82 2.25 13.13
N ALA A 266 4.00 1.20 12.36
CA ALA A 266 4.70 1.25 11.08
C ALA A 266 3.69 1.49 9.96
N SER A 267 4.07 2.28 8.96
CA SER A 267 3.23 2.52 7.79
C SER A 267 3.55 1.51 6.70
N VAL A 268 2.54 0.79 6.23
CA VAL A 268 2.64 -0.15 5.10
C VAL A 268 1.88 0.44 3.92
N ARG A 269 2.52 0.53 2.77
CA ARG A 269 1.94 1.06 1.54
C ARG A 269 1.55 -0.08 0.63
N VAL A 270 0.29 -0.11 0.26
CA VAL A 270 -0.31 -1.10 -0.63
C VAL A 270 -0.73 -0.40 -1.92
N ALA A 271 -0.10 -0.76 -3.03
CA ALA A 271 -0.44 -0.23 -4.34
C ALA A 271 -1.66 -0.94 -4.92
N ILE A 272 -2.52 -0.17 -5.57
CA ILE A 272 -3.70 -0.65 -6.29
C ILE A 272 -3.67 -0.10 -7.70
N GLU A 273 -3.88 -0.96 -8.67
CA GLU A 273 -4.02 -0.57 -10.07
C GLU A 273 -5.47 -0.24 -10.41
N ASN A 274 -5.66 0.83 -11.18
CA ASN A 274 -6.97 1.28 -11.67
C ASN A 274 -8.08 1.36 -10.59
N PRO A 275 -7.85 2.04 -9.45
CA PRO A 275 -8.79 2.05 -8.33
C PRO A 275 -10.16 2.65 -8.70
N LEU A 276 -10.18 3.65 -9.56
CA LEU A 276 -11.40 4.35 -9.98
C LEU A 276 -12.21 3.62 -11.09
N LYS A 277 -11.78 2.41 -11.52
CA LYS A 277 -12.62 1.50 -12.29
C LYS A 277 -13.59 0.73 -11.41
N GLN A 278 -13.31 0.62 -10.12
CA GLN A 278 -14.21 0.01 -9.15
C GLN A 278 -15.39 0.95 -8.89
N VAL A 279 -16.61 0.41 -8.95
CA VAL A 279 -17.81 1.21 -8.72
C VAL A 279 -17.86 1.68 -7.27
N GLY A 280 -18.07 2.98 -7.08
CA GLY A 280 -18.19 3.60 -5.75
C GLY A 280 -16.86 3.90 -5.04
N TRP A 281 -15.72 3.64 -5.69
CA TRP A 281 -14.42 3.98 -5.10
C TRP A 281 -14.06 5.44 -5.37
N ALA A 282 -13.55 6.11 -4.34
CA ALA A 282 -13.09 7.50 -4.42
C ALA A 282 -11.83 7.67 -3.54
N PHE A 283 -10.97 8.59 -3.92
CA PHE A 283 -9.85 8.98 -3.05
C PHE A 283 -10.37 9.54 -1.72
N GLY A 284 -9.69 9.22 -0.64
CA GLY A 284 -10.10 9.57 0.72
C GLY A 284 -11.01 8.54 1.39
N MET A 285 -11.50 7.51 0.67
CA MET A 285 -12.30 6.46 1.28
C MET A 285 -11.48 5.54 2.18
N HIS A 286 -12.13 4.98 3.20
CA HIS A 286 -11.53 3.99 4.09
C HIS A 286 -11.76 2.58 3.57
N LEU A 287 -10.69 1.80 3.54
CA LEU A 287 -10.66 0.42 3.10
C LEU A 287 -10.20 -0.49 4.24
N GLN A 288 -10.85 -1.63 4.36
CA GLN A 288 -10.33 -2.76 5.10
C GLN A 288 -9.28 -3.45 4.25
N VAL A 289 -8.12 -3.68 4.81
CA VAL A 289 -6.97 -4.33 4.15
C VAL A 289 -6.65 -5.62 4.87
N ARG A 290 -6.80 -6.73 4.18
CA ARG A 290 -6.45 -8.07 4.64
C ARG A 290 -5.14 -8.49 3.98
N ILE A 291 -4.12 -8.74 4.79
CA ILE A 291 -2.79 -9.15 4.35
C ILE A 291 -2.57 -10.59 4.80
N ASP A 292 -2.57 -11.53 3.86
CA ASP A 292 -2.18 -12.90 4.10
C ASP A 292 -0.68 -13.03 3.94
N THR A 293 -0.02 -13.49 5.02
CA THR A 293 1.44 -13.60 5.06
C THR A 293 1.89 -15.00 4.64
N LEU A 294 3.17 -15.16 4.32
CA LEU A 294 3.76 -16.49 4.03
C LEU A 294 3.88 -17.36 5.28
N GLN A 295 3.76 -16.76 6.46
CA GLN A 295 3.80 -17.50 7.72
C GLN A 295 2.56 -18.37 7.86
N GLN A 296 2.77 -19.67 8.02
CA GLN A 296 1.70 -20.64 8.16
C GLN A 296 1.28 -20.79 9.63
N ARG A 297 -0.03 -20.95 9.87
CA ARG A 297 -0.62 -21.21 11.17
C ARG A 297 -1.45 -22.49 11.11
N LYS A 298 -1.29 -23.34 12.12
CA LYS A 298 -2.15 -24.50 12.29
C LYS A 298 -3.51 -24.02 12.81
N THR A 299 -4.56 -24.41 12.13
CA THR A 299 -5.95 -24.03 12.46
C THR A 299 -6.85 -25.25 12.48
N ALA A 300 -7.95 -25.14 13.21
CA ALA A 300 -9.02 -26.13 13.23
C ALA A 300 -10.33 -25.47 12.82
N ILE A 301 -11.17 -26.19 12.10
CA ILE A 301 -12.50 -25.73 11.66
C ILE A 301 -13.54 -26.36 12.57
N ILE A 302 -14.35 -25.54 13.21
CA ILE A 302 -15.37 -25.98 14.17
C ILE A 302 -16.72 -25.43 13.76
N PRO A 303 -17.80 -26.27 13.76
CA PRO A 303 -19.15 -25.76 13.54
C PRO A 303 -19.54 -24.76 14.64
N THR A 304 -20.12 -23.63 14.25
CA THR A 304 -20.58 -22.60 15.20
C THR A 304 -21.53 -23.14 16.26
N ALA A 305 -22.36 -24.12 15.89
CA ALA A 305 -23.31 -24.78 16.81
C ALA A 305 -22.63 -25.51 17.99
N MET A 306 -21.33 -25.87 17.85
CA MET A 306 -20.59 -26.59 18.91
C MET A 306 -19.98 -25.64 19.93
N ILE A 307 -19.97 -24.32 19.68
CA ILE A 307 -19.36 -23.33 20.54
C ILE A 307 -20.30 -22.99 21.71
N VAL A 308 -19.74 -22.97 22.90
CA VAL A 308 -20.45 -22.71 24.14
C VAL A 308 -19.88 -21.50 24.83
N GLY A 309 -20.75 -20.59 25.27
CA GLY A 309 -20.29 -19.42 26.03
C GLY A 309 -19.31 -18.53 25.29
N GLY A 310 -19.34 -18.56 23.94
CA GLY A 310 -18.56 -17.70 23.05
C GLY A 310 -17.18 -18.25 22.64
N ASN A 311 -16.50 -19.00 23.48
CA ASN A 311 -15.13 -19.47 23.20
C ASN A 311 -14.76 -20.82 23.82
N LEU A 312 -15.75 -21.68 24.16
CA LEU A 312 -15.54 -23.01 24.72
C LEU A 312 -16.15 -24.05 23.79
N VAL A 313 -15.50 -25.20 23.68
CA VAL A 313 -16.03 -26.40 23.04
C VAL A 313 -15.87 -27.61 23.96
N TRP A 314 -16.67 -28.63 23.76
CA TRP A 314 -16.51 -29.87 24.47
C TRP A 314 -15.72 -30.86 23.60
N VAL A 315 -14.66 -31.40 24.20
CA VAL A 315 -13.83 -32.42 23.56
C VAL A 315 -13.86 -33.72 24.33
N TYR A 316 -13.88 -34.84 23.60
CA TYR A 316 -13.62 -36.14 24.14
C TYR A 316 -12.12 -36.38 24.18
N ARG A 317 -11.59 -36.72 25.35
CA ARG A 317 -10.19 -37.05 25.60
C ARG A 317 -10.10 -38.13 26.69
N ASP A 318 -9.44 -39.24 26.39
CA ASP A 318 -9.16 -40.35 27.33
C ASP A 318 -10.41 -40.83 28.08
N GLY A 319 -11.56 -41.03 27.38
CA GLY A 319 -12.80 -41.49 27.98
C GLY A 319 -13.58 -40.47 28.79
N LYS A 320 -13.18 -39.18 28.74
CA LYS A 320 -13.80 -38.10 29.51
C LYS A 320 -14.17 -36.94 28.62
N ALA A 321 -15.25 -36.24 28.97
CA ALA A 321 -15.59 -34.96 28.39
C ALA A 321 -14.79 -33.88 29.09
N ARG A 322 -14.17 -33.00 28.31
CA ARG A 322 -13.42 -31.84 28.83
C ARG A 322 -13.83 -30.55 28.11
N ARG A 323 -13.90 -29.48 28.86
CA ARG A 323 -14.06 -28.16 28.28
C ARG A 323 -12.73 -27.70 27.73
N HIS A 324 -12.70 -27.30 26.47
CA HIS A 324 -11.52 -26.79 25.79
C HIS A 324 -11.77 -25.35 25.35
N GLN A 325 -10.85 -24.46 25.70
CA GLN A 325 -10.91 -23.06 25.29
C GLN A 325 -10.35 -22.90 23.88
N ILE A 326 -11.14 -22.31 23.01
CA ILE A 326 -10.74 -21.99 21.65
C ILE A 326 -10.42 -20.52 21.49
N HIS A 327 -9.54 -20.21 20.53
CA HIS A 327 -9.22 -18.85 20.14
C HIS A 327 -9.69 -18.64 18.71
N PRO A 328 -10.87 -18.03 18.51
CA PRO A 328 -11.39 -17.75 17.17
C PRO A 328 -10.45 -16.81 16.41
N ILE A 329 -10.20 -17.15 15.14
CA ILE A 329 -9.38 -16.35 14.22
C ILE A 329 -10.28 -15.68 13.20
N ASP A 330 -11.25 -16.46 12.66
CA ASP A 330 -12.15 -16.00 11.61
C ASP A 330 -13.47 -16.81 11.69
N SER A 331 -14.54 -16.27 11.10
CA SER A 331 -15.85 -16.95 11.03
C SER A 331 -16.36 -16.91 9.59
N ALA A 332 -16.81 -18.03 9.11
CA ALA A 332 -17.34 -18.19 7.76
C ALA A 332 -18.68 -18.95 7.81
N GLY A 333 -19.77 -18.20 7.92
CA GLY A 333 -21.12 -18.77 8.00
C GLY A 333 -21.31 -19.70 9.21
N ASP A 334 -21.59 -20.99 8.95
CA ASP A 334 -21.83 -21.99 9.98
C ASP A 334 -20.55 -22.56 10.64
N TRP A 335 -19.38 -22.06 10.26
CA TRP A 335 -18.08 -22.54 10.71
C TRP A 335 -17.23 -21.43 11.31
N VAL A 336 -16.44 -21.78 12.33
CA VAL A 336 -15.45 -20.89 12.96
C VAL A 336 -14.07 -21.52 12.79
N ILE A 337 -13.13 -20.72 12.31
CA ILE A 337 -11.72 -21.08 12.21
C ILE A 337 -11.06 -20.68 13.53
N VAL A 338 -10.47 -21.63 14.21
CA VAL A 338 -9.79 -21.42 15.50
C VAL A 338 -8.31 -21.82 15.41
N GLU A 339 -7.50 -21.34 16.34
CA GLU A 339 -6.12 -21.81 16.48
C GLU A 339 -6.12 -23.29 16.91
N ASP A 340 -5.34 -24.15 16.21
CA ASP A 340 -5.24 -25.58 16.55
C ASP A 340 -4.37 -25.75 17.81
N ASN A 341 -5.01 -25.68 18.96
CA ASN A 341 -4.44 -25.97 20.26
C ASN A 341 -4.98 -27.30 20.86
N PHE A 342 -5.63 -28.12 20.03
CA PHE A 342 -6.14 -29.42 20.43
C PHE A 342 -5.02 -30.46 20.55
N ALA A 343 -5.14 -31.36 21.53
CA ALA A 343 -4.24 -32.47 21.66
C ALA A 343 -4.43 -33.51 20.52
N SER A 344 -3.41 -34.33 20.31
CA SER A 344 -3.54 -35.45 19.37
C SER A 344 -4.54 -36.46 19.94
N GLY A 345 -5.57 -36.81 19.15
CA GLY A 345 -6.64 -37.73 19.58
C GLY A 345 -7.85 -37.06 20.24
N ASP A 346 -7.87 -35.70 20.35
CA ASP A 346 -9.09 -35.00 20.72
C ASP A 346 -10.15 -35.14 19.63
N GLU A 347 -11.40 -35.44 20.02
CA GLU A 347 -12.58 -35.46 19.15
C GLU A 347 -13.61 -34.45 19.68
N LEU A 348 -14.30 -33.77 18.78
CA LEU A 348 -15.29 -32.77 19.15
C LEU A 348 -16.59 -33.45 19.55
N ILE A 349 -17.16 -33.14 20.73
CA ILE A 349 -18.48 -33.63 21.13
C ILE A 349 -19.52 -32.82 20.39
N THR A 350 -20.29 -33.52 19.52
CA THR A 350 -21.26 -32.88 18.61
C THR A 350 -22.65 -32.72 19.25
N GLU A 351 -23.02 -33.57 20.20
CA GLU A 351 -24.27 -33.49 20.93
C GLU A 351 -24.04 -33.27 22.42
N ARG A 352 -24.86 -32.44 23.04
CA ARG A 352 -24.77 -32.08 24.47
C ARG A 352 -25.86 -32.74 25.27
N PRO A 353 -25.64 -33.97 25.75
CA PRO A 353 -26.61 -34.65 26.62
C PRO A 353 -26.70 -33.96 27.98
N ILE A 354 -27.84 -34.11 28.62
CA ILE A 354 -28.06 -33.69 30.01
C ILE A 354 -27.06 -34.41 30.93
N GLY A 355 -26.37 -33.68 31.81
CA GLY A 355 -25.37 -34.26 32.72
C GLY A 355 -23.94 -34.18 32.24
N LEU A 356 -23.67 -33.48 31.12
CA LEU A 356 -22.32 -33.23 30.65
C LEU A 356 -21.64 -32.15 31.52
N PHE A 357 -20.58 -32.52 32.23
CA PHE A 357 -19.74 -31.63 33.01
C PHE A 357 -18.25 -31.96 32.85
N ASP A 358 -17.39 -31.06 33.19
CA ASP A 358 -15.97 -31.21 32.95
C ASP A 358 -15.39 -32.40 33.76
N GLY A 359 -14.71 -33.30 33.05
CA GLY A 359 -14.14 -34.52 33.64
C GLY A 359 -15.09 -35.72 33.76
N VAL A 360 -16.35 -35.60 33.37
CA VAL A 360 -17.29 -36.73 33.41
C VAL A 360 -16.86 -37.86 32.46
N GLN A 361 -17.00 -39.10 32.89
CA GLN A 361 -16.77 -40.26 32.02
C GLN A 361 -17.88 -40.36 30.97
N VAL A 362 -17.48 -40.48 29.72
CA VAL A 362 -18.37 -40.53 28.57
C VAL A 362 -18.07 -41.79 27.73
N VAL A 363 -19.09 -42.28 27.06
CA VAL A 363 -18.97 -43.38 26.08
C VAL A 363 -19.42 -42.85 24.73
N ILE A 364 -18.65 -43.14 23.70
CA ILE A 364 -19.00 -42.79 22.33
C ILE A 364 -20.18 -43.60 21.90
N ALA A 365 -21.23 -42.99 21.35
CA ALA A 365 -22.36 -43.67 20.75
C ALA A 365 -21.85 -44.56 19.58
N SER A 366 -22.00 -45.85 19.69
CA SER A 366 -21.64 -46.76 18.61
C SER A 366 -22.70 -46.67 17.51
N GLY A 367 -22.37 -45.96 16.42
CA GLY A 367 -23.15 -45.99 15.20
C GLY A 367 -23.72 -44.66 14.75
N ALA A 368 -23.01 -44.00 13.85
CA ALA A 368 -23.57 -43.25 12.75
C ALA A 368 -22.60 -43.36 11.57
#